data_a434abaea476f302c579a00809cb3daa
#
_entry.id   a434abaea476f302c579a00809cb3daa
#
_cell.length_a   1.000
_cell.length_b   1.000
_cell.length_c   1.000
_cell.angle_alpha   90.00
_cell.angle_beta   90.00
_cell.angle_gamma   90.00
#
_symmetry.space_group_name_H-M   'P 1'
#
loop_
_entity.id
_entity.type
_entity.pdbx_description
1 polymer ?
#
loop_
_entity_poly.entity_id
_entity_poly.type
_entity_poly.pdbx_seq_one_letter_code
_entity_poly.pdbx_strand_id
1 'polypeptide(L)'
;MSRDPRLTLARPDLAAAGLEGVAPAARYAPTAPRACRLAAAAIRTAPSPGAEQADQLLLGEIFDVLEEADGFAWGQARRDGYVGFVALEALGEPTTPTHRVAALRTYGFERPSIKAPALGPYSLNALVSAVEVEGRFVRDAGG
;
A
#
# COMPACT_ATOMS: atom_id res chain seq x y z
N MET A 1 -18.04 16.11 17.39
CA MET A 1 -16.73 15.49 17.58
C MET A 1 -15.91 15.64 16.29
N SER A 2 -14.74 16.24 16.41
CA SER A 2 -13.84 16.42 15.26
C SER A 2 -13.16 15.09 14.91
N ARG A 3 -13.13 14.75 13.63
CA ARG A 3 -12.42 13.57 13.14
C ARG A 3 -11.02 13.95 12.70
N ASP A 4 -10.07 13.06 12.93
CA ASP A 4 -8.71 13.25 12.47
C ASP A 4 -8.68 13.07 10.94
N PRO A 5 -8.37 14.11 10.16
CA PRO A 5 -8.34 14.01 8.71
C PRO A 5 -7.28 13.04 8.18
N ARG A 6 -6.25 12.75 8.99
CA ARG A 6 -5.22 11.79 8.63
C ARG A 6 -5.74 10.34 8.67
N LEU A 7 -6.83 10.09 9.36
CA LEU A 7 -7.43 8.77 9.55
C LEU A 7 -8.85 8.67 9.00
N THR A 8 -9.32 9.70 8.28
CA THR A 8 -10.68 9.75 7.74
C THR A 8 -10.62 9.97 6.24
N LEU A 9 -11.06 8.97 5.47
CA LEU A 9 -11.05 9.03 4.00
C LEU A 9 -12.26 9.81 3.50
N ALA A 10 -12.22 11.10 3.70
CA ALA A 10 -13.29 12.01 3.33
C ALA A 10 -12.79 13.40 2.94
N ARG A 11 -13.38 13.95 1.89
CA ARG A 11 -13.28 15.34 1.48
C ARG A 11 -14.70 15.89 1.39
N PRO A 12 -14.92 17.22 1.32
CA PRO A 12 -16.26 17.78 1.16
C PRO A 12 -16.99 17.28 -0.12
N ASP A 13 -16.24 16.92 -1.16
CA ASP A 13 -16.81 16.46 -2.44
C ASP A 13 -16.95 14.92 -2.52
N LEU A 14 -16.14 14.15 -1.82
CA LEU A 14 -16.09 12.69 -1.95
C LEU A 14 -15.62 12.03 -0.65
N ALA A 15 -16.32 11.00 -0.23
CA ALA A 15 -15.94 10.19 0.92
C ALA A 15 -16.15 8.70 0.65
N ALA A 16 -15.46 7.85 1.41
CA ALA A 16 -15.66 6.41 1.33
C ALA A 16 -17.10 6.04 1.69
N ALA A 17 -17.67 5.05 1.01
CA ALA A 17 -19.06 4.63 1.20
C ALA A 17 -19.40 4.28 2.65
N GLY A 18 -18.45 3.69 3.39
CA GLY A 18 -18.64 3.36 4.80
C GLY A 18 -18.77 4.56 5.73
N LEU A 19 -18.53 5.77 5.24
CA LEU A 19 -18.63 7.01 6.01
C LEU A 19 -19.96 7.74 5.78
N GLU A 20 -20.86 7.18 4.97
CA GLU A 20 -22.18 7.77 4.76
C GLU A 20 -22.93 7.82 6.10
N GLY A 21 -23.46 9.01 6.44
CA GLY A 21 -24.09 9.25 7.73
C GLY A 21 -23.11 9.53 8.87
N VAL A 22 -21.79 9.41 8.60
CA VAL A 22 -20.73 9.56 9.60
C VAL A 22 -19.88 10.80 9.31
N ALA A 23 -19.48 11.00 8.06
CA ALA A 23 -18.77 12.18 7.61
C ALA A 23 -19.53 12.81 6.44
N PRO A 24 -19.79 14.14 6.46
CA PRO A 24 -20.53 14.79 5.39
C PRO A 24 -19.68 14.90 4.12
N ALA A 25 -20.28 14.54 2.97
CA ALA A 25 -19.68 14.71 1.66
C ALA A 25 -20.77 14.83 0.60
N ALA A 26 -20.44 15.45 -0.52
CA ALA A 26 -21.37 15.57 -1.64
C ALA A 26 -21.65 14.21 -2.30
N ARG A 27 -20.67 13.30 -2.26
CA ARG A 27 -20.78 11.98 -2.87
C ARG A 27 -20.03 10.94 -2.03
N TYR A 28 -20.53 9.72 -2.06
CA TYR A 28 -19.90 8.57 -1.41
C TYR A 28 -19.64 7.48 -2.46
N ALA A 29 -18.50 6.80 -2.36
CA ALA A 29 -18.14 5.74 -3.28
C ALA A 29 -17.40 4.61 -2.57
N PRO A 30 -17.52 3.37 -3.06
CA PRO A 30 -16.74 2.25 -2.50
C PRO A 30 -15.27 2.38 -2.84
N THR A 31 -14.42 1.86 -1.96
CA THR A 31 -12.99 1.78 -2.22
C THR A 31 -12.64 0.50 -2.99
N ALA A 32 -11.53 0.53 -3.73
CA ALA A 32 -10.98 -0.63 -4.41
C ALA A 32 -9.62 -0.99 -3.78
N PRO A 33 -9.41 -2.24 -3.33
CA PRO A 33 -8.15 -2.61 -2.72
C PRO A 33 -7.04 -2.75 -3.77
N ARG A 34 -5.85 -2.27 -3.43
CA ARG A 34 -4.63 -2.45 -4.20
C ARG A 34 -3.51 -2.84 -3.25
N ALA A 35 -2.51 -3.53 -3.74
CA ALA A 35 -1.35 -3.93 -2.93
C ALA A 35 -0.11 -3.15 -3.33
N CYS A 36 0.69 -2.76 -2.34
CA CYS A 36 1.99 -2.15 -2.62
C CYS A 36 2.89 -3.20 -3.27
N ARG A 37 3.42 -2.89 -4.45
CA ARG A 37 4.29 -3.79 -5.23
C ARG A 37 5.76 -3.43 -5.14
N LEU A 38 6.09 -2.35 -4.44
CA LEU A 38 7.45 -1.92 -4.19
C LEU A 38 7.85 -2.27 -2.76
N ALA A 39 9.16 -2.29 -2.49
CA ALA A 39 9.67 -2.53 -1.15
C ALA A 39 9.06 -1.56 -0.14
N ALA A 40 8.90 -0.30 -0.55
CA ALA A 40 8.20 0.72 0.21
C ALA A 40 7.65 1.78 -0.74
N ALA A 41 6.53 2.39 -0.37
CA ALA A 41 5.91 3.48 -1.12
C ALA A 41 5.43 4.56 -0.15
N ALA A 42 5.74 5.82 -0.46
CA ALA A 42 5.31 6.94 0.36
C ALA A 42 3.80 7.18 0.27
N ILE A 43 3.18 7.44 1.41
CA ILE A 43 1.83 8.00 1.48
C ILE A 43 2.02 9.49 1.74
N ARG A 44 1.62 10.32 0.76
CA ARG A 44 1.87 11.76 0.77
C ARG A 44 0.62 12.56 1.09
N THR A 45 0.82 13.79 1.53
CA THR A 45 -0.28 14.69 1.88
C THR A 45 -0.95 15.33 0.67
N ALA A 46 -0.34 15.24 -0.52
CA ALA A 46 -0.86 15.79 -1.77
C ALA A 46 -0.42 14.93 -2.95
N PRO A 47 -1.12 14.98 -4.10
CA PRO A 47 -0.77 14.20 -5.29
C PRO A 47 0.41 14.81 -6.04
N SER A 48 1.57 14.84 -5.39
CA SER A 48 2.80 15.41 -5.94
C SER A 48 4.00 14.66 -5.38
N PRO A 49 5.01 14.35 -6.20
CA PRO A 49 6.22 13.67 -5.74
C PRO A 49 7.03 14.48 -4.72
N GLY A 50 6.84 15.80 -4.68
CA GLY A 50 7.50 16.67 -3.71
C GLY A 50 6.68 16.94 -2.44
N ALA A 51 5.47 16.39 -2.33
CA ALA A 51 4.63 16.59 -1.16
C ALA A 51 5.19 15.87 0.07
N GLU A 52 4.81 16.37 1.25
CA GLU A 52 5.21 15.77 2.52
C GLU A 52 4.77 14.32 2.61
N GLN A 53 5.66 13.46 3.10
CA GLN A 53 5.35 12.07 3.39
C GLN A 53 4.74 11.96 4.78
N ALA A 54 3.50 11.51 4.86
CA ALA A 54 2.79 11.32 6.13
C ALA A 54 3.02 9.93 6.70
N ASP A 55 3.18 8.92 5.84
CA ASP A 55 3.36 7.52 6.22
C ASP A 55 3.94 6.77 5.03
N GLN A 56 4.05 5.45 5.13
CA GLN A 56 4.49 4.61 4.00
C GLN A 56 3.81 3.25 4.02
N LEU A 57 3.68 2.67 2.82
CA LEU A 57 3.29 1.28 2.62
C LEU A 57 4.54 0.43 2.47
N LEU A 58 4.49 -0.78 3.01
CA LEU A 58 5.50 -1.80 2.75
C LEU A 58 4.96 -2.80 1.72
N LEU A 59 5.86 -3.58 1.12
CA LEU A 59 5.50 -4.59 0.12
C LEU A 59 4.31 -5.44 0.60
N GLY A 60 3.32 -5.58 -0.25
CA GLY A 60 2.14 -6.41 0.00
C GLY A 60 1.06 -5.78 0.86
N GLU A 61 1.32 -4.64 1.49
CA GLU A 61 0.30 -3.96 2.29
C GLU A 61 -0.83 -3.42 1.41
N ILE A 62 -2.06 -3.48 1.91
CA ILE A 62 -3.24 -3.06 1.15
C ILE A 62 -3.51 -1.57 1.37
N PHE A 63 -3.75 -0.88 0.25
CA PHE A 63 -4.20 0.50 0.20
C PHE A 63 -5.58 0.52 -0.45
N ASP A 64 -6.59 0.95 0.29
CA ASP A 64 -7.96 1.03 -0.21
C ASP A 64 -8.15 2.34 -0.95
N VAL A 65 -8.19 2.27 -2.29
CA VAL A 65 -8.22 3.42 -3.19
C VAL A 65 -9.63 3.92 -3.39
N LEU A 66 -9.84 5.23 -3.22
CA LEU A 66 -11.12 5.89 -3.46
C LEU A 66 -11.15 6.66 -4.79
N GLU A 67 -10.04 7.29 -5.16
CA GLU A 67 -9.95 8.09 -6.39
C GLU A 67 -8.55 8.00 -6.98
N GLU A 68 -8.47 8.05 -8.31
CA GLU A 68 -7.20 8.12 -9.04
C GLU A 68 -7.17 9.43 -9.83
N ALA A 69 -6.13 10.23 -9.64
CA ALA A 69 -5.95 11.49 -10.35
C ALA A 69 -4.47 11.90 -10.35
N ASP A 70 -4.02 12.54 -11.42
CA ASP A 70 -2.67 13.10 -11.54
C ASP A 70 -1.53 12.10 -11.30
N GLY A 71 -1.77 10.82 -11.62
CA GLY A 71 -0.78 9.76 -11.42
C GLY A 71 -0.71 9.25 -9.98
N PHE A 72 -1.64 9.64 -9.12
CA PHE A 72 -1.72 9.23 -7.72
C PHE A 72 -3.07 8.58 -7.41
N ALA A 73 -3.06 7.68 -6.41
CA ALA A 73 -4.26 7.13 -5.82
C ALA A 73 -4.50 7.80 -4.47
N TRP A 74 -5.70 8.33 -4.27
CA TRP A 74 -6.13 8.82 -2.96
C TRP A 74 -6.90 7.72 -2.25
N GLY A 75 -6.45 7.37 -1.05
CA GLY A 75 -7.02 6.24 -0.34
C GLY A 75 -6.54 6.15 1.09
N GLN A 76 -6.69 4.96 1.66
CA GLN A 76 -6.40 4.71 3.07
C GLN A 76 -5.63 3.41 3.24
N ALA A 77 -4.55 3.45 3.98
CA ALA A 77 -3.78 2.25 4.33
C ALA A 77 -4.61 1.39 5.29
N ARG A 78 -4.79 0.13 4.93
CA ARG A 78 -5.64 -0.78 5.74
C ARG A 78 -5.01 -1.11 7.08
N ARG A 79 -3.68 -1.19 7.15
CA ARG A 79 -2.96 -1.58 8.37
C ARG A 79 -3.13 -0.57 9.52
N ASP A 80 -2.91 0.71 9.25
CA ASP A 80 -2.87 1.75 10.30
C ASP A 80 -3.90 2.86 10.11
N GLY A 81 -4.66 2.83 9.01
CA GLY A 81 -5.73 3.80 8.76
C GLY A 81 -5.29 5.13 8.19
N TYR A 82 -3.99 5.33 7.89
CA TYR A 82 -3.53 6.60 7.34
C TYR A 82 -4.09 6.87 5.96
N VAL A 83 -4.55 8.09 5.75
CA VAL A 83 -5.13 8.58 4.50
C VAL A 83 -4.10 9.44 3.78
N GLY A 84 -4.04 9.30 2.45
CA GLY A 84 -3.16 10.14 1.65
C GLY A 84 -3.08 9.68 0.20
N PHE A 85 -2.02 10.12 -0.47
CA PHE A 85 -1.79 9.90 -1.89
C PHE A 85 -0.58 9.00 -2.11
N VAL A 86 -0.77 7.94 -2.90
CA VAL A 86 0.28 6.99 -3.26
C VAL A 86 0.42 6.99 -4.78
N ALA A 87 1.66 6.99 -5.28
CA ALA A 87 1.89 6.93 -6.72
C ALA A 87 1.28 5.66 -7.31
N LEU A 88 0.54 5.79 -8.42
CA LEU A 88 -0.14 4.65 -9.06
C LEU A 88 0.84 3.53 -9.45
N GLU A 89 2.05 3.89 -9.85
CA GLU A 89 3.10 2.91 -10.21
C GLU A 89 3.53 2.02 -9.04
N ALA A 90 3.28 2.45 -7.80
CA ALA A 90 3.63 1.69 -6.59
C ALA A 90 2.56 0.67 -6.21
N LEU A 91 1.41 0.68 -6.86
CA LEU A 91 0.27 -0.16 -6.55
C LEU A 91 0.02 -1.19 -7.64
N GLY A 92 -0.36 -2.40 -7.24
CA GLY A 92 -0.70 -3.50 -8.14
C GLY A 92 -1.93 -4.26 -7.66
N GLU A 93 -2.18 -5.41 -8.28
CA GLU A 93 -3.30 -6.25 -7.90
C GLU A 93 -3.19 -6.69 -6.44
N PRO A 94 -4.31 -6.72 -5.70
CA PRO A 94 -4.28 -7.20 -4.32
C PRO A 94 -3.98 -8.69 -4.28
N THR A 95 -3.15 -9.09 -3.31
CA THR A 95 -2.78 -10.49 -3.08
C THR A 95 -3.10 -10.88 -1.65
N THR A 96 -3.23 -12.20 -1.40
CA THR A 96 -3.41 -12.71 -0.05
C THR A 96 -2.02 -13.02 0.54
N PRO A 97 -1.56 -12.28 1.56
CA PRO A 97 -0.25 -12.54 2.15
C PRO A 97 -0.19 -13.90 2.82
N THR A 98 0.92 -14.60 2.62
CA THR A 98 1.20 -15.88 3.28
C THR A 98 2.37 -15.80 4.24
N HIS A 99 3.27 -14.82 4.04
CA HIS A 99 4.47 -14.62 4.82
C HIS A 99 4.69 -13.15 5.13
N ARG A 100 5.39 -12.88 6.20
CA ARG A 100 5.81 -11.54 6.61
C ARG A 100 7.31 -11.54 6.87
N VAL A 101 7.98 -10.48 6.45
CA VAL A 101 9.40 -10.32 6.74
C VAL A 101 9.58 -10.13 8.24
N ALA A 102 10.33 -11.04 8.89
CA ALA A 102 10.60 -11.01 10.32
C ALA A 102 11.97 -10.39 10.65
N ALA A 103 12.86 -10.25 9.66
CA ALA A 103 14.14 -9.57 9.82
C ALA A 103 13.95 -8.05 9.66
N LEU A 104 14.86 -7.25 10.24
CA LEU A 104 14.83 -5.79 10.04
C LEU A 104 14.89 -5.44 8.56
N ARG A 105 15.64 -6.21 7.79
CA ARG A 105 15.75 -6.06 6.33
C ARG A 105 16.15 -7.40 5.71
N THR A 106 15.59 -7.70 4.56
CA THR A 106 16.00 -8.86 3.75
C THR A 106 16.00 -8.45 2.27
N TYR A 107 16.40 -9.36 1.39
CA TYR A 107 16.48 -9.09 -0.04
C TYR A 107 15.63 -10.08 -0.84
N GLY A 108 14.97 -9.57 -1.88
CA GLY A 108 14.43 -10.39 -2.95
C GLY A 108 15.50 -10.61 -4.01
N PHE A 109 15.47 -11.77 -4.68
CA PHE A 109 16.38 -12.13 -5.74
C PHE A 109 15.61 -12.59 -6.97
N GLU A 110 16.18 -12.38 -8.16
CA GLU A 110 15.53 -12.81 -9.41
C GLU A 110 15.41 -14.34 -9.51
N ARG A 111 16.28 -15.06 -8.82
CA ARG A 111 16.31 -16.54 -8.80
C ARG A 111 16.57 -16.99 -7.36
N PRO A 112 16.22 -18.25 -7.00
CA PRO A 112 16.45 -18.77 -5.64
C PRO A 112 17.94 -19.03 -5.36
N SER A 113 18.74 -17.96 -5.40
CA SER A 113 20.18 -17.99 -5.14
C SER A 113 20.64 -16.66 -4.59
N ILE A 114 21.45 -16.68 -3.54
CA ILE A 114 22.06 -15.47 -2.97
C ILE A 114 23.06 -14.81 -3.93
N LYS A 115 23.47 -15.52 -5.00
CA LYS A 115 24.35 -15.00 -6.03
C LYS A 115 23.59 -14.35 -7.19
N ALA A 116 22.26 -14.50 -7.23
CA ALA A 116 21.42 -13.88 -8.26
C ALA A 116 21.30 -12.37 -7.99
N PRO A 117 20.96 -11.57 -9.03
CA PRO A 117 20.73 -10.14 -8.84
C PRO A 117 19.64 -9.89 -7.79
N ALA A 118 19.89 -8.96 -6.87
CA ALA A 118 18.92 -8.56 -5.86
C ALA A 118 17.89 -7.61 -6.47
N LEU A 119 16.60 -7.86 -6.17
CA LEU A 119 15.49 -6.99 -6.60
C LEU A 119 15.28 -5.81 -5.66
N GLY A 120 15.82 -5.88 -4.47
CA GLY A 120 15.75 -4.81 -3.50
C GLY A 120 15.73 -5.33 -2.06
N PRO A 121 15.96 -4.45 -1.09
CA PRO A 121 15.78 -4.79 0.30
C PRO A 121 14.29 -4.70 0.67
N TYR A 122 13.83 -5.63 1.50
CA TYR A 122 12.49 -5.62 2.08
C TYR A 122 12.60 -5.43 3.59
N SER A 123 11.76 -4.57 4.13
CA SER A 123 11.78 -4.20 5.54
C SER A 123 10.94 -5.14 6.40
N LEU A 124 11.17 -5.10 7.71
CA LEU A 124 10.32 -5.79 8.69
C LEU A 124 8.84 -5.49 8.45
N ASN A 125 8.01 -6.49 8.53
CA ASN A 125 6.55 -6.45 8.29
C ASN A 125 6.12 -6.32 6.82
N ALA A 126 7.04 -6.29 5.85
CA ALA A 126 6.65 -6.41 4.45
C ALA A 126 5.92 -7.76 4.24
N LEU A 127 4.89 -7.76 3.42
CA LEU A 127 4.02 -8.91 3.20
C LEU A 127 4.37 -9.59 1.88
N VAL A 128 4.50 -10.91 1.91
CA VAL A 128 4.86 -11.71 0.74
C VAL A 128 3.78 -12.78 0.52
N SER A 129 3.36 -12.92 -0.73
CA SER A 129 2.43 -13.98 -1.15
C SER A 129 3.23 -15.08 -1.82
N ALA A 130 3.52 -16.16 -1.08
CA ALA A 130 4.31 -17.27 -1.59
C ALA A 130 3.50 -18.12 -2.57
N VAL A 131 4.00 -18.29 -3.78
CA VAL A 131 3.41 -19.17 -4.79
C VAL A 131 4.25 -20.44 -4.98
N GLU A 132 5.50 -20.43 -4.52
CA GLU A 132 6.42 -21.56 -4.66
C GLU A 132 7.49 -21.48 -3.58
N VAL A 133 7.90 -22.63 -3.05
CA VAL A 133 8.98 -22.74 -2.07
C VAL A 133 10.05 -23.66 -2.64
N GLU A 134 11.29 -23.20 -2.65
CA GLU A 134 12.47 -23.96 -3.10
C GLU A 134 13.58 -23.82 -2.09
N GLY A 135 13.80 -24.88 -1.29
CA GLY A 135 14.78 -24.86 -0.22
C GLY A 135 14.54 -23.75 0.79
N ARG A 136 15.49 -22.81 0.91
CA ARG A 136 15.39 -21.63 1.79
C ARG A 136 14.72 -20.44 1.14
N PHE A 137 14.28 -20.57 -0.12
CA PHE A 137 13.71 -19.49 -0.88
C PHE A 137 12.21 -19.65 -1.06
N VAL A 138 11.50 -18.53 -1.06
CA VAL A 138 10.07 -18.44 -1.29
C VAL A 138 9.87 -17.51 -2.49
N ARG A 139 9.07 -17.93 -3.47
CA ARG A 139 8.75 -17.12 -4.62
C ARG A 139 7.51 -16.28 -4.32
N ASP A 140 7.64 -14.97 -4.45
CA ASP A 140 6.53 -14.04 -4.31
C ASP A 140 5.63 -14.07 -5.57
N ALA A 141 4.34 -13.78 -5.40
CA ALA A 141 3.36 -13.73 -6.48
C ALA A 141 3.69 -12.65 -7.52
N GLY A 142 4.45 -11.63 -7.14
CA GLY A 142 4.91 -10.56 -8.04
C GLY A 142 6.10 -10.93 -8.90
N GLY A 143 6.69 -12.11 -8.70
CA GLY A 143 7.83 -12.58 -9.48
C GLY A 143 9.08 -12.85 -8.72
#